data_6fcd7e19196ae22a31585b264d31b2f6
#
_entry.id   6fcd7e19196ae22a31585b264d31b2f6
#
_cell.length_a   1.000
_cell.length_b   1.000
_cell.length_c   1.000
_cell.angle_alpha   90.00
_cell.angle_beta   90.00
_cell.angle_gamma   90.00
#
_symmetry.space_group_name_H-M   'P 1'
#
loop_
_entity.id
_entity.type
_entity.pdbx_description
1 polymer ?
#
loop_
_entity_poly.entity_id
_entity_poly.type
_entity_poly.pdbx_seq_one_letter_code
_entity_poly.pdbx_strand_id
1 'polypeptide(L)'
;MRLLILGPGYAAKRLIARLVGHADVAAIDRARFEDRTRTMGEIAAATHILSTVPPGDDGDPVLAAYGAEIAASRAWIGYLSSTGVYGDTGGAWVDETAPIGTGRRTARARADAAWLALAGTRVFRLPGIYGPGRSPLDRIRAGAAPRIELPGQVFSRIRGCRSRRAARRL
;
A
#
# COMPACT_ATOMS: atom_id res chain seq x y z
N MET A 1 -13.43 12.34 10.82
CA MET A 1 -12.76 11.12 10.33
C MET A 1 -11.40 11.03 11.02
N ARG A 2 -11.14 9.94 11.74
CA ARG A 2 -9.82 9.65 12.32
C ARG A 2 -9.21 8.48 11.54
N LEU A 3 -8.13 8.76 10.79
CA LEU A 3 -7.43 7.80 9.96
C LEU A 3 -6.13 7.36 10.62
N LEU A 4 -6.00 6.08 10.92
CA LEU A 4 -4.74 5.46 11.31
C LEU A 4 -4.03 4.91 10.08
N ILE A 5 -2.77 5.30 9.86
CA ILE A 5 -1.91 4.77 8.81
C ILE A 5 -0.79 3.94 9.45
N LEU A 6 -0.74 2.67 9.10
CA LEU A 6 0.35 1.77 9.46
C LEU A 6 1.35 1.71 8.32
N GLY A 7 2.60 2.15 8.58
CA GLY A 7 3.68 2.21 7.60
C GLY A 7 3.60 3.42 6.65
N PRO A 8 3.89 4.66 7.09
CA PRO A 8 3.78 5.87 6.26
C PRO A 8 4.85 5.94 5.17
N GLY A 9 4.78 5.04 4.18
CA GLY A 9 5.62 5.02 2.99
C GLY A 9 5.25 6.10 1.97
N TYR A 10 5.78 5.98 0.75
CA TYR A 10 5.62 7.00 -0.31
C TYR A 10 4.15 7.34 -0.61
N ALA A 11 3.31 6.34 -0.84
CA ALA A 11 1.88 6.56 -1.15
C ALA A 11 1.14 7.16 0.04
N ALA A 12 1.38 6.64 1.24
CA ALA A 12 0.77 7.11 2.47
C ALA A 12 1.14 8.58 2.79
N LYS A 13 2.42 8.96 2.65
CA LYS A 13 2.85 10.36 2.82
C LYS A 13 2.13 11.32 1.87
N ARG A 14 1.84 10.89 0.64
CA ARG A 14 1.06 11.68 -0.33
C ARG A 14 -0.41 11.81 0.09
N LEU A 15 -0.99 10.74 0.61
CA LEU A 15 -2.35 10.75 1.16
C LEU A 15 -2.44 11.68 2.37
N ILE A 16 -1.52 11.54 3.34
CA ILE A 16 -1.45 12.42 4.52
C ILE A 16 -1.42 13.90 4.10
N ALA A 17 -0.53 14.25 3.17
CA ALA A 17 -0.41 15.64 2.70
C ALA A 17 -1.70 16.18 2.05
N ARG A 18 -2.56 15.32 1.50
CA ARG A 18 -3.85 15.71 0.94
C ARG A 18 -4.93 15.86 2.00
N LEU A 19 -4.81 15.13 3.10
CA LEU A 19 -5.80 15.12 4.17
C LEU A 19 -5.56 16.18 5.24
N VAL A 20 -4.47 16.95 5.16
CA VAL A 20 -4.20 18.07 6.06
C VAL A 20 -5.38 19.05 6.05
N GLY A 21 -5.96 19.31 7.23
CA GLY A 21 -7.14 20.14 7.43
C GLY A 21 -8.48 19.50 7.03
N HIS A 22 -8.47 18.20 6.65
CA HIS A 22 -9.71 17.47 6.31
C HIS A 22 -9.95 16.24 7.19
N ALA A 23 -8.90 15.73 7.83
CA ALA A 23 -8.99 14.56 8.70
C ALA A 23 -7.95 14.64 9.81
N ASP A 24 -8.26 14.02 10.95
CA ASP A 24 -7.28 13.68 11.98
C ASP A 24 -6.52 12.42 11.51
N VAL A 25 -5.20 12.51 11.37
CA VAL A 25 -4.37 11.41 10.83
C VAL A 25 -3.28 11.06 11.81
N ALA A 26 -3.37 9.84 12.37
CA ALA A 26 -2.30 9.20 13.12
C ALA A 26 -1.46 8.31 12.18
N ALA A 27 -0.15 8.30 12.34
CA ALA A 27 0.74 7.46 11.57
C ALA A 27 1.71 6.70 12.48
N ILE A 28 1.76 5.39 12.32
CA ILE A 28 2.66 4.47 13.02
C ILE A 28 3.74 4.04 12.03
N ASP A 29 4.95 4.52 12.24
CA ASP A 29 6.14 4.10 11.50
C ASP A 29 6.79 2.87 12.18
N ARG A 30 7.91 2.40 11.59
CA ARG A 30 8.61 1.23 12.11
C ARG A 30 9.09 1.40 13.56
N ALA A 31 9.52 2.59 13.94
CA ALA A 31 10.04 2.84 15.29
C ALA A 31 8.93 2.80 16.36
N ARG A 32 7.71 3.19 15.98
CA ARG A 32 6.54 3.20 16.88
C ARG A 32 5.74 1.91 16.83
N PHE A 33 6.01 1.05 15.86
CA PHE A 33 5.24 -0.18 15.64
C PHE A 33 5.36 -1.16 16.81
N GLU A 34 6.50 -1.16 17.50
CA GLU A 34 6.75 -2.02 18.67
C GLU A 34 6.13 -1.50 19.97
N ASP A 35 5.73 -0.23 20.03
CA ASP A 35 4.94 0.32 21.14
C ASP A 35 3.50 -0.19 21.05
N ARG A 36 3.31 -1.40 21.58
CA ARG A 36 2.03 -2.11 21.50
C ARG A 36 0.89 -1.35 22.15
N THR A 37 1.11 -0.77 23.34
CA THR A 37 0.08 -0.02 24.06
C THR A 37 -0.42 1.16 23.25
N ARG A 38 0.49 1.93 22.69
CA ARG A 38 0.17 3.07 21.84
C ARG A 38 -0.56 2.64 20.57
N THR A 39 -0.02 1.63 19.88
CA THR A 39 -0.59 1.18 18.59
C THR A 39 -2.00 0.62 18.78
N MET A 40 -2.25 -0.14 19.84
CA MET A 40 -3.60 -0.63 20.18
C MET A 40 -4.56 0.52 20.50
N GLY A 41 -4.11 1.54 21.23
CA GLY A 41 -4.90 2.75 21.51
C GLY A 41 -5.29 3.50 20.23
N GLU A 42 -4.37 3.61 19.26
CA GLU A 42 -4.65 4.23 17.96
C GLU A 42 -5.61 3.37 17.11
N ILE A 43 -5.50 2.04 17.14
CA ILE A 43 -6.44 1.13 16.45
C ILE A 43 -7.85 1.30 17.04
N ALA A 44 -7.96 1.30 18.37
CA ALA A 44 -9.26 1.45 19.05
C ALA A 44 -9.94 2.80 18.79
N ALA A 45 -9.15 3.87 18.64
CA ALA A 45 -9.66 5.22 18.38
C ALA A 45 -9.94 5.51 16.89
N ALA A 46 -9.46 4.67 15.97
CA ALA A 46 -9.59 4.91 14.53
C ALA A 46 -11.00 4.64 14.01
N THR A 47 -11.47 5.51 13.11
CA THR A 47 -12.65 5.25 12.26
C THR A 47 -12.26 4.63 10.92
N HIS A 48 -11.00 4.78 10.52
CA HIS A 48 -10.42 4.23 9.29
C HIS A 48 -8.99 3.76 9.59
N ILE A 49 -8.65 2.57 9.13
CA ILE A 49 -7.31 1.98 9.25
C ILE A 49 -6.80 1.69 7.84
N LEU A 50 -5.61 2.16 7.53
CA LEU A 50 -4.94 1.88 6.26
C LEU A 50 -3.56 1.28 6.51
N SER A 51 -3.38 0.00 6.18
CA SER A 51 -2.05 -0.60 6.17
C SER A 51 -1.37 -0.39 4.81
N THR A 52 -0.13 0.08 4.85
CA THR A 52 0.74 0.22 3.68
C THR A 52 2.08 -0.48 3.88
N VAL A 53 2.17 -1.31 4.93
CA VAL A 53 3.36 -2.08 5.26
C VAL A 53 3.50 -3.24 4.26
N PRO A 54 4.66 -3.41 3.61
CA PRO A 54 4.89 -4.57 2.76
C PRO A 54 5.06 -5.83 3.63
N PRO A 55 4.58 -7.01 3.18
CA PRO A 55 4.87 -8.26 3.86
C PRO A 55 6.36 -8.59 3.76
N GLY A 56 6.86 -9.28 4.77
CA GLY A 56 8.14 -9.99 4.77
C GLY A 56 7.99 -11.44 4.31
N ASP A 57 9.07 -12.20 4.41
CA ASP A 57 9.07 -13.63 4.08
C ASP A 57 8.18 -14.43 5.03
N ASP A 58 8.12 -14.03 6.30
CA ASP A 58 7.29 -14.64 7.35
C ASP A 58 5.81 -14.21 7.30
N GLY A 59 5.42 -13.35 6.36
CA GLY A 59 4.05 -12.88 6.21
C GLY A 59 3.87 -11.38 6.44
N ASP A 60 2.62 -10.99 6.70
CA ASP A 60 2.30 -9.58 6.97
C ASP A 60 2.53 -9.23 8.45
N PRO A 61 3.46 -8.33 8.77
CA PRO A 61 3.80 -8.02 10.16
C PRO A 61 2.67 -7.29 10.91
N VAL A 62 1.80 -6.56 10.21
CA VAL A 62 0.67 -5.87 10.83
C VAL A 62 -0.38 -6.87 11.26
N LEU A 63 -0.72 -7.83 10.39
CA LEU A 63 -1.67 -8.89 10.73
C LEU A 63 -1.13 -9.81 11.83
N ALA A 64 0.16 -10.11 11.81
CA ALA A 64 0.80 -10.91 12.85
C ALA A 64 0.76 -10.24 14.23
N ALA A 65 0.97 -8.92 14.29
CA ALA A 65 1.02 -8.18 15.54
C ALA A 65 -0.34 -7.68 16.04
N TYR A 66 -1.24 -7.26 15.14
CA TYR A 66 -2.46 -6.51 15.46
C TYR A 66 -3.70 -7.00 14.67
N GLY A 67 -3.64 -8.14 14.02
CA GLY A 67 -4.74 -8.64 13.19
C GLY A 67 -6.03 -8.85 13.97
N ALA A 68 -5.95 -9.34 15.20
CA ALA A 68 -7.11 -9.56 16.05
C ALA A 68 -7.78 -8.23 16.46
N GLU A 69 -7.00 -7.25 16.86
CA GLU A 69 -7.48 -5.92 17.25
C GLU A 69 -8.10 -5.17 16.09
N ILE A 70 -7.48 -5.27 14.90
CA ILE A 70 -8.00 -4.68 13.66
C ILE A 70 -9.32 -5.35 13.26
N ALA A 71 -9.40 -6.69 13.32
CA ALA A 71 -10.62 -7.43 13.02
C ALA A 71 -11.77 -7.13 13.98
N ALA A 72 -11.46 -6.90 15.27
CA ALA A 72 -12.44 -6.51 16.28
C ALA A 72 -12.87 -5.04 16.21
N SER A 73 -12.14 -4.21 15.47
CA SER A 73 -12.46 -2.78 15.34
C SER A 73 -13.70 -2.59 14.46
N ARG A 74 -14.39 -1.46 14.66
CA ARG A 74 -15.50 -1.02 13.78
C ARG A 74 -15.01 -0.09 12.66
N ALA A 75 -13.71 0.04 12.50
CA ALA A 75 -13.12 0.93 11.52
C ALA A 75 -13.31 0.38 10.09
N TRP A 76 -13.39 1.30 9.12
CA TRP A 76 -13.14 0.95 7.74
C TRP A 76 -11.68 0.49 7.58
N ILE A 77 -11.45 -0.65 6.92
CA ILE A 77 -10.12 -1.23 6.79
C ILE A 77 -9.69 -1.23 5.32
N GLY A 78 -8.50 -0.71 5.07
CA GLY A 78 -7.85 -0.72 3.76
C GLY A 78 -6.43 -1.28 3.80
N TYR A 79 -6.03 -1.97 2.74
CA TYR A 79 -4.67 -2.48 2.56
C TYR A 79 -4.12 -2.10 1.20
N LEU A 80 -2.91 -1.50 1.16
CA LEU A 80 -2.21 -1.22 -0.10
C LEU A 80 -1.38 -2.42 -0.52
N SER A 81 -1.94 -3.22 -1.39
CA SER A 81 -1.32 -4.36 -2.04
C SER A 81 -0.61 -3.93 -3.34
N SER A 82 -0.29 -4.86 -4.20
CA SER A 82 0.42 -4.64 -5.46
C SER A 82 -0.14 -5.54 -6.56
N THR A 83 -0.20 -5.05 -7.80
CA THR A 83 -0.49 -5.87 -8.99
C THR A 83 0.49 -7.03 -9.19
N GLY A 84 1.63 -7.04 -8.48
CA GLY A 84 2.54 -8.17 -8.48
C GLY A 84 1.95 -9.47 -7.91
N VAL A 85 0.76 -9.44 -7.29
CA VAL A 85 0.03 -10.64 -6.84
C VAL A 85 -0.49 -11.49 -7.99
N TYR A 86 -0.71 -10.89 -9.16
CA TYR A 86 -1.19 -11.59 -10.36
C TYR A 86 -0.10 -12.42 -11.06
N GLY A 87 1.19 -12.17 -10.74
CA GLY A 87 2.29 -12.85 -11.40
C GLY A 87 2.54 -12.37 -12.84
N ASP A 88 2.98 -13.30 -13.67
CA ASP A 88 3.14 -13.08 -15.13
C ASP A 88 1.86 -13.51 -15.83
N THR A 89 1.21 -12.56 -16.48
CA THR A 89 -0.04 -12.77 -17.22
C THR A 89 0.19 -12.80 -18.73
N GLY A 90 1.44 -12.87 -19.18
CA GLY A 90 1.79 -12.80 -20.61
C GLY A 90 1.37 -11.47 -21.27
N GLY A 91 1.25 -10.39 -20.49
CA GLY A 91 0.79 -9.08 -20.97
C GLY A 91 -0.73 -8.92 -21.05
N ALA A 92 -1.51 -9.93 -20.64
CA ALA A 92 -2.96 -9.84 -20.60
C ALA A 92 -3.46 -8.80 -19.59
N TRP A 93 -4.58 -8.16 -19.91
CA TRP A 93 -5.32 -7.33 -18.96
C TRP A 93 -5.90 -8.19 -17.85
N VAL A 94 -5.80 -7.69 -16.61
CA VAL A 94 -6.35 -8.32 -15.43
C VAL A 94 -7.15 -7.31 -14.62
N ASP A 95 -8.18 -7.79 -13.95
CA ASP A 95 -8.97 -7.05 -12.98
C ASP A 95 -8.89 -7.69 -11.58
N GLU A 96 -9.71 -7.25 -10.65
CA GLU A 96 -9.75 -7.76 -9.28
C GLU A 96 -10.22 -9.20 -9.14
N THR A 97 -10.86 -9.77 -10.16
CA THR A 97 -11.34 -11.16 -10.19
C THR A 97 -10.29 -12.15 -10.70
N ALA A 98 -9.22 -11.65 -11.32
CA ALA A 98 -8.16 -12.48 -11.86
C ALA A 98 -7.45 -13.29 -10.76
N PRO A 99 -7.01 -14.52 -11.05
CA PRO A 99 -6.28 -15.37 -10.12
C PRO A 99 -5.02 -14.69 -9.57
N ILE A 100 -4.72 -14.92 -8.30
CA ILE A 100 -3.52 -14.43 -7.63
C ILE A 100 -2.62 -15.59 -7.17
N GLY A 101 -1.36 -15.29 -6.84
CA GLY A 101 -0.46 -16.29 -6.26
C GLY A 101 0.39 -17.07 -7.26
N THR A 102 0.24 -16.83 -8.56
CA THR A 102 0.97 -17.56 -9.64
C THR A 102 2.40 -17.03 -9.89
N GLY A 103 2.79 -15.94 -9.24
CA GLY A 103 4.08 -15.27 -9.47
C GLY A 103 5.13 -15.53 -8.42
N ARG A 104 6.34 -15.00 -8.65
CA ARG A 104 7.49 -15.12 -7.74
C ARG A 104 7.28 -14.44 -6.37
N ARG A 105 6.27 -13.58 -6.22
CA ARG A 105 6.00 -12.80 -5.00
C ARG A 105 4.90 -13.43 -4.15
N THR A 106 5.09 -14.69 -3.79
CA THR A 106 4.10 -15.46 -3.00
C THR A 106 3.76 -14.83 -1.65
N ALA A 107 4.73 -14.22 -0.95
CA ALA A 107 4.47 -13.51 0.31
C ALA A 107 3.47 -12.37 0.11
N ARG A 108 3.54 -11.63 -1.00
CA ARG A 108 2.60 -10.55 -1.32
C ARG A 108 1.19 -11.10 -1.58
N ALA A 109 1.08 -12.20 -2.32
CA ALA A 109 -0.22 -12.82 -2.59
C ALA A 109 -0.84 -13.41 -1.31
N ARG A 110 -0.03 -14.02 -0.43
CA ARG A 110 -0.51 -14.50 0.88
C ARG A 110 -1.02 -13.36 1.75
N ALA A 111 -0.30 -12.24 1.82
CA ALA A 111 -0.75 -11.07 2.58
C ALA A 111 -2.04 -10.46 1.99
N ASP A 112 -2.13 -10.35 0.66
CA ASP A 112 -3.34 -9.90 -0.04
C ASP A 112 -4.56 -10.75 0.34
N ALA A 113 -4.43 -12.07 0.28
CA ALA A 113 -5.48 -13.00 0.67
C ALA A 113 -5.82 -12.90 2.17
N ALA A 114 -4.82 -12.79 3.04
CA ALA A 114 -5.03 -12.66 4.49
C ALA A 114 -5.78 -11.37 4.86
N TRP A 115 -5.46 -10.24 4.21
CA TRP A 115 -6.21 -9.00 4.39
C TRP A 115 -7.63 -9.09 3.85
N LEU A 116 -7.86 -9.75 2.71
CA LEU A 116 -9.20 -9.98 2.15
C LEU A 116 -10.06 -10.88 3.03
N ALA A 117 -9.45 -11.78 3.82
CA ALA A 117 -10.17 -12.64 4.77
C ALA A 117 -10.74 -11.86 5.96
N LEU A 118 -10.23 -10.67 6.26
CA LEU A 118 -10.84 -9.80 7.28
C LEU A 118 -12.11 -9.16 6.71
N ALA A 119 -13.23 -9.38 7.37
CA ALA A 119 -14.53 -8.87 6.92
C ALA A 119 -14.51 -7.35 6.71
N GLY A 120 -15.06 -6.91 5.60
CA GLY A 120 -15.16 -5.48 5.26
C GLY A 120 -13.88 -4.81 4.76
N THR A 121 -12.75 -5.52 4.69
CA THR A 121 -11.49 -4.98 4.18
C THR A 121 -11.55 -4.65 2.69
N ARG A 122 -10.92 -3.55 2.30
CA ARG A 122 -10.71 -3.15 0.91
C ARG A 122 -9.21 -3.26 0.58
N VAL A 123 -8.87 -4.10 -0.39
CA VAL A 123 -7.50 -4.28 -0.86
C VAL A 123 -7.30 -3.51 -2.17
N PHE A 124 -6.28 -2.66 -2.20
CA PHE A 124 -5.92 -1.86 -3.36
C PHE A 124 -4.66 -2.42 -3.99
N ARG A 125 -4.79 -3.13 -5.10
CA ARG A 125 -3.67 -3.72 -5.85
C ARG A 125 -3.04 -2.66 -6.75
N LEU A 126 -2.07 -1.93 -6.21
CA LEU A 126 -1.43 -0.81 -6.89
C LEU A 126 -0.34 -1.28 -7.85
N PRO A 127 -0.30 -0.76 -9.09
CA PRO A 127 0.81 -0.96 -10.01
C PRO A 127 2.04 -0.17 -9.58
N GLY A 128 3.09 -0.19 -10.40
CA GLY A 128 4.31 0.56 -10.12
C GLY A 128 4.05 2.06 -9.96
N ILE A 129 4.18 2.58 -8.73
CA ILE A 129 3.91 3.99 -8.41
C ILE A 129 5.09 4.85 -8.83
N TYR A 130 4.83 5.94 -9.56
CA TYR A 130 5.83 6.95 -9.90
C TYR A 130 5.35 8.37 -9.54
N GLY A 131 6.29 9.30 -9.45
CA GLY A 131 5.99 10.72 -9.17
C GLY A 131 7.22 11.46 -8.64
N PRO A 132 7.06 12.67 -8.10
CA PRO A 132 8.17 13.46 -7.57
C PRO A 132 8.99 12.68 -6.52
N GLY A 133 10.31 12.61 -6.72
CA GLY A 133 11.25 11.84 -5.88
C GLY A 133 11.15 10.31 -6.07
N ARG A 134 10.38 9.84 -7.04
CA ARG A 134 10.23 8.40 -7.38
C ARG A 134 9.96 8.26 -8.89
N SER A 135 10.88 8.70 -9.71
CA SER A 135 10.75 8.61 -11.16
C SER A 135 11.80 7.67 -11.76
N PRO A 136 11.43 6.80 -12.70
CA PRO A 136 12.43 6.07 -13.50
C PRO A 136 13.41 7.01 -14.21
N LEU A 137 12.94 8.20 -14.64
CA LEU A 137 13.78 9.20 -15.30
C LEU A 137 14.88 9.75 -14.39
N ASP A 138 14.59 9.90 -13.09
CA ASP A 138 15.61 10.36 -12.12
C ASP A 138 16.73 9.31 -11.99
N ARG A 139 16.40 8.03 -12.04
CA ARG A 139 17.38 6.94 -12.03
C ARG A 139 18.20 6.88 -13.32
N ILE A 140 17.58 7.16 -14.47
CA ILE A 140 18.29 7.25 -15.78
C ILE A 140 19.28 8.41 -15.74
N ARG A 141 18.84 9.60 -15.32
CA ARG A 141 19.72 10.79 -15.18
C ARG A 141 20.90 10.56 -14.24
N ALA A 142 20.68 9.79 -13.18
CA ALA A 142 21.71 9.42 -12.22
C ALA A 142 22.62 8.27 -12.69
N GLY A 143 22.43 7.73 -13.90
CA GLY A 143 23.18 6.58 -14.41
C GLY A 143 22.91 5.27 -13.66
N ALA A 144 21.90 5.24 -12.80
CA ALA A 144 21.57 4.11 -11.91
C ALA A 144 20.47 3.19 -12.44
N ALA A 145 19.98 3.41 -13.64
CA ALA A 145 18.96 2.57 -14.26
C ALA A 145 19.61 1.44 -15.05
N PRO A 146 19.36 0.15 -14.74
CA PRO A 146 19.82 -0.93 -15.58
C PRO A 146 19.05 -0.93 -16.90
N ARG A 147 19.73 -1.26 -18.00
CA ARG A 147 19.06 -1.60 -19.25
C ARG A 147 18.46 -2.99 -19.10
N ILE A 148 17.17 -3.10 -19.33
CA ILE A 148 16.46 -4.38 -19.27
C ILE A 148 15.98 -4.71 -20.69
N GLU A 149 16.43 -5.82 -21.24
CA GLU A 149 15.99 -6.34 -22.52
C GLU A 149 15.08 -7.54 -22.27
N LEU A 150 13.78 -7.28 -22.17
CA LEU A 150 12.74 -8.30 -22.01
C LEU A 150 11.70 -8.05 -23.12
N PRO A 151 11.82 -8.76 -24.26
CA PRO A 151 10.86 -8.66 -25.35
C PRO A 151 9.44 -8.95 -24.86
N GLY A 152 8.48 -8.13 -25.27
CA GLY A 152 7.07 -8.30 -24.87
C GLY A 152 6.73 -7.91 -23.43
N GLN A 153 7.68 -7.42 -22.63
CA GLN A 153 7.41 -7.01 -21.24
C GLN A 153 6.49 -5.80 -21.17
N VAL A 154 5.35 -5.94 -20.53
CA VAL A 154 4.39 -4.86 -20.27
C VAL A 154 4.49 -4.42 -18.81
N PHE A 155 4.50 -3.10 -18.58
CA PHE A 155 4.53 -2.51 -17.24
C PHE A 155 3.27 -1.68 -16.98
N SER A 156 2.53 -2.01 -15.95
CA SER A 156 1.48 -1.15 -15.42
C SER A 156 2.07 -0.11 -14.46
N ARG A 157 1.66 1.15 -14.60
CA ARG A 157 2.15 2.27 -13.78
C ARG A 157 1.01 3.17 -13.34
N ILE A 158 1.11 3.68 -12.12
CA ILE A 158 0.20 4.70 -11.60
C ILE A 158 0.99 5.90 -11.10
N ARG A 159 0.50 7.10 -11.42
CA ARG A 159 1.08 8.33 -10.92
C ARG A 159 0.64 8.60 -9.49
N GLY A 160 1.58 8.80 -8.57
CA GLY A 160 1.30 9.36 -7.25
C GLY A 160 0.69 10.76 -7.38
N CYS A 161 -0.31 11.07 -6.57
CA CYS A 161 -1.08 12.32 -6.64
C CYS A 161 -0.22 13.58 -6.75
N ARG A 162 -0.67 14.56 -7.56
CA ARG A 162 -0.11 15.91 -7.59
C ARG A 162 -0.37 16.62 -6.25
N SER A 163 0.57 17.49 -5.82
CA SER A 163 0.37 18.40 -4.70
C SER A 163 -0.80 19.37 -4.97
N ARG A 164 -1.39 19.93 -3.92
CA ARG A 164 -2.57 20.85 -3.96
C ARG A 164 -2.49 22.00 -4.99
N ARG A 165 -1.31 22.44 -5.40
CA ARG A 165 -1.15 23.52 -6.40
C ARG A 165 -1.75 23.20 -7.77
N ALA A 166 -1.91 21.91 -8.12
CA ALA A 166 -2.49 21.52 -9.41
C ALA A 166 -4.01 21.28 -9.37
N ALA A 167 -4.62 21.21 -8.19
CA ALA A 167 -6.07 21.00 -8.03
C ALA A 167 -6.91 22.29 -8.08
N ARG A 168 -6.28 23.47 -8.17
CA ARG A 168 -6.98 24.77 -8.30
C ARG A 168 -7.17 25.23 -9.74
N ARG A 169 -6.91 24.38 -10.73
CA ARG A 169 -7.08 24.70 -12.17
C ARG A 169 -7.88 23.63 -12.92
N LEU A 170 -8.95 23.15 -12.29
CA LEU A 170 -10.05 22.46 -13.00
C LEU A 170 -11.36 23.02 -12.48
#